data_192e8e05593c34b3da6520ee5531d166
#
_entry.id   192e8e05593c34b3da6520ee5531d166
#
_cell.length_a   1.000
_cell.length_b   1.000
_cell.length_c   1.000
_cell.angle_alpha   90.00
_cell.angle_beta   90.00
_cell.angle_gamma   90.00
#
_symmetry.space_group_name_H-M   'P 1'
#
loop_
_entity.id
_entity.type
_entity.pdbx_description
1 polymer ?
#
loop_
_entity_poly.entity_id
_entity_poly.type
_entity_poly.pdbx_seq_one_letter_code
_entity_poly.pdbx_strand_id
1 'polypeptide(L)'
;GIPTEDMSEETDVEENAEIAEQPTRKEKKRRKKRRKPKKSKLKSEQSDGTTRVMDLICPSAIDMTHRDYLVIDGVYHAYLYIAGYGYQSLVRGGWLAALVGMGDGISLSTTLLRRPREKILPKVANSTIWSRSRMRDVDDTRADYEQMGSAIYAGQYIKQQMNTANEDYYDMYTLIEVTAANEELLHTRLAEVERLCAS
;
A
#
# COMPACT_ATOMS: atom_id res chain seq x y z
N GLY A 1 33.97 -54.08 -1.29
CA GLY A 1 32.78 -54.84 -0.99
C GLY A 1 31.65 -53.84 -0.73
N ILE A 2 30.79 -53.64 -1.70
CA ILE A 2 29.53 -52.92 -1.65
C ILE A 2 28.44 -53.99 -1.47
N PRO A 3 27.41 -53.79 -0.65
CA PRO A 3 26.10 -54.23 -1.00
C PRO A 3 25.13 -53.07 -1.12
N THR A 4 24.51 -53.01 -2.27
CA THR A 4 23.26 -52.36 -2.63
C THR A 4 22.12 -53.06 -1.92
N GLU A 5 21.31 -52.36 -1.15
CA GLU A 5 19.96 -52.83 -0.77
C GLU A 5 18.94 -51.84 -1.31
N ASP A 6 18.19 -52.41 -2.23
CA ASP A 6 16.97 -51.97 -2.85
C ASP A 6 15.83 -52.08 -1.84
N MET A 7 15.11 -50.99 -1.56
CA MET A 7 13.82 -51.03 -0.87
C MET A 7 12.88 -50.02 -1.54
N SER A 8 12.15 -50.53 -2.51
CA SER A 8 10.90 -50.01 -3.00
C SER A 8 9.83 -50.07 -1.91
N GLU A 9 9.37 -48.96 -1.38
CA GLU A 9 8.11 -48.86 -0.65
C GLU A 9 7.11 -48.11 -1.52
N GLU A 10 6.23 -48.88 -2.14
CA GLU A 10 4.96 -48.44 -2.69
C GLU A 10 4.07 -48.00 -1.50
N THR A 11 3.74 -46.70 -1.45
CA THR A 11 2.64 -46.23 -0.63
C THR A 11 1.45 -45.92 -1.53
N ASP A 12 0.48 -46.82 -1.47
CA ASP A 12 -0.87 -46.65 -1.99
C ASP A 12 -1.51 -45.41 -1.38
N VAL A 13 -1.73 -44.40 -2.23
CA VAL A 13 -2.57 -43.24 -1.89
C VAL A 13 -3.99 -43.61 -2.32
N GLU A 14 -4.81 -44.02 -1.37
CA GLU A 14 -6.24 -44.20 -1.55
C GLU A 14 -6.88 -42.89 -1.99
N GLU A 15 -7.40 -42.93 -3.19
CA GLU A 15 -8.21 -41.90 -3.83
C GLU A 15 -9.61 -41.89 -3.18
N ASN A 16 -9.80 -41.09 -2.10
CA ASN A 16 -11.12 -40.81 -1.55
C ASN A 16 -11.88 -39.86 -2.48
N ALA A 17 -12.56 -40.44 -3.47
CA ALA A 17 -13.57 -39.75 -4.25
C ALA A 17 -14.78 -39.47 -3.37
N GLU A 18 -14.89 -38.26 -2.83
CA GLU A 18 -16.10 -37.72 -2.21
C GLU A 18 -17.20 -37.62 -3.26
N ILE A 19 -18.12 -38.58 -3.21
CA ILE A 19 -19.37 -38.58 -4.00
C ILE A 19 -20.24 -37.44 -3.45
N ALA A 20 -20.21 -36.28 -4.14
CA ALA A 20 -21.11 -35.18 -3.82
C ALA A 20 -22.56 -35.58 -4.13
N GLU A 21 -23.34 -35.92 -3.12
CA GLU A 21 -24.78 -36.19 -3.23
C GLU A 21 -25.50 -34.98 -3.84
N GLN A 22 -26.16 -35.23 -4.95
CA GLN A 22 -26.96 -34.20 -5.61
C GLN A 22 -28.20 -33.87 -4.75
N PRO A 23 -28.48 -32.61 -4.46
CA PRO A 23 -29.59 -32.22 -3.59
C PRO A 23 -30.93 -32.59 -4.22
N THR A 24 -31.81 -33.21 -3.41
CA THR A 24 -33.11 -33.70 -3.84
C THR A 24 -34.06 -32.57 -4.31
N ARG A 25 -35.02 -32.94 -5.17
CA ARG A 25 -35.99 -32.01 -5.80
C ARG A 25 -36.78 -31.14 -4.77
N LYS A 26 -36.88 -31.60 -3.51
CA LYS A 26 -37.53 -30.85 -2.42
C LYS A 26 -36.62 -29.75 -1.83
N GLU A 27 -35.33 -29.95 -1.78
CA GLU A 27 -34.37 -28.93 -1.33
C GLU A 27 -34.19 -27.80 -2.35
N LYS A 28 -34.21 -28.10 -3.66
CA LYS A 28 -34.19 -27.08 -4.71
C LYS A 28 -35.42 -26.14 -4.66
N LYS A 29 -36.61 -26.67 -4.25
CA LYS A 29 -37.81 -25.82 -4.04
C LYS A 29 -37.74 -24.93 -2.82
N ARG A 30 -37.07 -25.38 -1.73
CA ARG A 30 -36.86 -24.56 -0.50
C ARG A 30 -35.83 -23.43 -0.73
N ARG A 31 -34.77 -23.66 -1.50
CA ARG A 31 -33.78 -22.63 -1.84
C ARG A 31 -34.35 -21.53 -2.75
N LYS A 32 -35.26 -21.86 -3.67
CA LYS A 32 -35.91 -20.84 -4.52
C LYS A 32 -36.89 -19.91 -3.79
N LYS A 33 -37.44 -20.33 -2.62
CA LYS A 33 -38.35 -19.49 -1.82
C LYS A 33 -37.63 -18.48 -0.93
N ARG A 34 -36.31 -18.54 -0.78
CA ARG A 34 -35.57 -17.72 0.19
C ARG A 34 -34.86 -16.50 -0.36
N ARG A 35 -34.93 -16.24 -1.68
CA ARG A 35 -34.26 -15.07 -2.28
C ARG A 35 -35.15 -14.35 -3.29
N LYS A 36 -36.20 -13.71 -2.81
CA LYS A 36 -36.65 -12.48 -3.45
C LYS A 36 -35.96 -11.34 -2.69
N PRO A 37 -35.12 -10.53 -3.34
CA PRO A 37 -34.64 -9.32 -2.71
C PRO A 37 -35.88 -8.47 -2.45
N LYS A 38 -36.16 -8.15 -1.19
CA LYS A 38 -37.07 -7.06 -0.86
C LYS A 38 -36.47 -5.83 -1.55
N LYS A 39 -37.08 -5.40 -2.64
CA LYS A 39 -36.88 -4.05 -3.14
C LYS A 39 -37.18 -3.14 -1.97
N SER A 40 -36.17 -2.65 -1.29
CA SER A 40 -36.29 -1.50 -0.42
C SER A 40 -36.88 -0.43 -1.32
N LYS A 41 -38.13 -0.11 -1.13
CA LYS A 41 -38.68 1.16 -1.61
C LYS A 41 -37.85 2.20 -0.86
N LEU A 42 -36.81 2.72 -1.48
CA LEU A 42 -36.32 4.04 -1.12
C LEU A 42 -37.54 4.94 -1.23
N LYS A 43 -38.16 5.21 -0.09
CA LYS A 43 -39.06 6.34 0.03
C LYS A 43 -38.22 7.53 -0.42
N SER A 44 -38.60 8.12 -1.54
CA SER A 44 -38.18 9.49 -1.84
C SER A 44 -38.67 10.32 -0.65
N GLU A 45 -37.80 10.55 0.31
CA GLU A 45 -38.01 11.55 1.34
C GLU A 45 -38.12 12.87 0.58
N GLN A 46 -39.32 13.39 0.50
CA GLN A 46 -39.56 14.75 0.06
C GLN A 46 -38.67 15.63 0.92
N SER A 47 -37.73 16.29 0.30
CA SER A 47 -36.83 17.22 0.98
C SER A 47 -37.68 18.38 1.49
N ASP A 48 -37.70 18.55 2.80
CA ASP A 48 -38.38 19.69 3.48
C ASP A 48 -37.65 21.03 3.20
N GLY A 49 -37.04 21.19 2.05
CA GLY A 49 -36.32 22.42 1.67
C GLY A 49 -35.12 22.78 2.54
N THR A 50 -34.80 21.97 3.55
CA THR A 50 -33.58 22.10 4.36
C THR A 50 -32.45 21.32 3.69
N THR A 51 -31.47 22.02 3.14
CA THR A 51 -30.25 21.41 2.62
C THR A 51 -29.55 20.73 3.78
N ARG A 52 -29.45 19.41 3.74
CA ARG A 52 -28.67 18.66 4.75
C ARG A 52 -27.18 18.97 4.58
N VAL A 53 -26.46 19.05 5.68
CA VAL A 53 -25.00 19.28 5.65
C VAL A 53 -24.30 18.24 4.75
N MET A 54 -24.80 17.01 4.72
CA MET A 54 -24.29 15.94 3.83
C MET A 54 -24.44 16.28 2.35
N ASP A 55 -25.55 16.92 1.94
CA ASP A 55 -25.80 17.31 0.54
C ASP A 55 -24.84 18.43 0.06
N LEU A 56 -24.22 19.14 1.02
CA LEU A 56 -23.21 20.18 0.74
C LEU A 56 -21.77 19.62 0.71
N ILE A 57 -21.52 18.52 1.40
CA ILE A 57 -20.17 17.96 1.57
C ILE A 57 -19.94 16.77 0.65
N CYS A 58 -20.98 15.96 0.40
CA CYS A 58 -20.85 14.79 -0.46
C CYS A 58 -20.81 15.18 -1.93
N PRO A 59 -19.91 14.59 -2.72
CA PRO A 59 -19.89 14.78 -4.16
C PRO A 59 -21.20 14.26 -4.79
N SER A 60 -21.68 14.93 -5.83
CA SER A 60 -22.90 14.56 -6.55
C SER A 60 -22.69 13.35 -7.46
N ALA A 61 -21.51 13.19 -8.00
CA ALA A 61 -21.14 12.08 -8.88
C ALA A 61 -19.70 11.67 -8.68
N ILE A 62 -19.48 10.34 -8.63
CA ILE A 62 -18.13 9.75 -8.58
C ILE A 62 -18.08 8.69 -9.66
N ASP A 63 -17.18 8.86 -10.64
CA ASP A 63 -16.86 7.86 -11.64
C ASP A 63 -15.56 7.14 -11.25
N MET A 64 -15.66 5.82 -11.06
CA MET A 64 -14.57 4.92 -10.68
C MET A 64 -14.29 3.88 -11.78
N THR A 65 -14.70 4.15 -13.01
CA THR A 65 -14.53 3.20 -14.14
C THR A 65 -13.08 3.16 -14.63
N HIS A 66 -12.33 4.22 -14.39
CA HIS A 66 -10.92 4.32 -14.78
C HIS A 66 -10.02 3.66 -13.72
N ARG A 67 -8.93 3.06 -14.19
CA ARG A 67 -8.00 2.34 -13.33
C ARG A 67 -7.08 3.27 -12.55
N ASP A 68 -6.64 4.33 -13.19
CA ASP A 68 -5.52 5.15 -12.74
C ASP A 68 -5.97 6.49 -12.13
N TYR A 69 -7.25 6.85 -12.28
CA TYR A 69 -7.82 8.08 -11.74
C TYR A 69 -9.32 7.94 -11.44
N LEU A 70 -9.85 8.86 -10.67
CA LEU A 70 -11.27 9.03 -10.38
C LEU A 70 -11.76 10.35 -10.98
N VAL A 71 -13.03 10.41 -11.36
CA VAL A 71 -13.66 11.69 -11.71
C VAL A 71 -14.72 11.98 -10.66
N ILE A 72 -14.54 13.07 -9.93
CA ILE A 72 -15.44 13.52 -8.86
C ILE A 72 -16.00 14.87 -9.27
N ASP A 73 -17.31 14.93 -9.46
CA ASP A 73 -18.02 16.15 -9.91
C ASP A 73 -17.38 16.81 -11.15
N GLY A 74 -16.85 16.00 -12.08
CA GLY A 74 -16.21 16.47 -13.30
C GLY A 74 -14.74 16.89 -13.15
N VAL A 75 -14.16 16.79 -11.97
CA VAL A 75 -12.73 17.00 -11.71
C VAL A 75 -12.01 15.65 -11.69
N TYR A 76 -10.89 15.57 -12.35
CA TYR A 76 -10.04 14.38 -12.43
C TYR A 76 -9.10 14.34 -11.24
N HIS A 77 -9.06 13.21 -10.51
CA HIS A 77 -8.26 13.01 -9.31
C HIS A 77 -7.40 11.76 -9.46
N ALA A 78 -6.11 11.89 -9.25
CA ALA A 78 -5.19 10.76 -9.16
C ALA A 78 -4.43 10.80 -7.84
N TYR A 79 -4.11 9.63 -7.33
CA TYR A 79 -3.47 9.47 -6.02
C TYR A 79 -2.17 8.70 -6.18
N LEU A 80 -1.10 9.32 -5.73
CA LEU A 80 0.21 8.71 -5.63
C LEU A 80 0.59 8.55 -4.15
N TYR A 81 1.31 7.50 -3.81
CA TYR A 81 1.88 7.38 -2.48
C TYR A 81 3.35 6.96 -2.57
N ILE A 82 4.15 7.44 -1.64
CA ILE A 82 5.55 7.07 -1.57
C ILE A 82 5.65 5.78 -0.76
N ALA A 83 6.02 4.68 -1.44
CA ALA A 83 6.24 3.39 -0.82
C ALA A 83 7.54 3.36 0.00
N GLY A 84 7.62 2.44 0.97
CA GLY A 84 8.73 2.36 1.92
C GLY A 84 10.14 2.28 1.32
N TYR A 85 10.26 1.78 0.08
CA TYR A 85 11.53 1.76 -0.67
C TYR A 85 11.75 2.99 -1.55
N GLY A 86 10.80 3.91 -1.62
CA GLY A 86 10.88 5.12 -2.41
C GLY A 86 11.59 6.28 -1.70
N TYR A 87 11.87 6.16 -0.40
CA TYR A 87 12.59 7.19 0.33
C TYR A 87 14.10 6.94 0.27
N GLN A 88 14.86 8.01 0.05
CA GLN A 88 16.30 7.96 0.23
C GLN A 88 16.66 7.73 1.70
N SER A 89 17.83 7.13 1.96
CA SER A 89 18.32 6.86 3.32
C SER A 89 18.51 8.12 4.17
N LEU A 90 18.78 9.24 3.51
CA LEU A 90 18.88 10.57 4.10
C LEU A 90 18.11 11.56 3.22
N VAL A 91 17.07 12.14 3.77
CA VAL A 91 16.24 13.14 3.10
C VAL A 91 16.54 14.50 3.69
N ARG A 92 16.76 15.50 2.83
CA ARG A 92 17.01 16.87 3.26
C ARG A 92 15.74 17.50 3.86
N GLY A 93 15.92 18.32 4.90
CA GLY A 93 14.81 19.12 5.41
C GLY A 93 14.17 19.95 4.30
N GLY A 94 12.82 20.00 4.29
CA GLY A 94 12.08 20.75 3.26
C GLY A 94 11.90 20.03 1.91
N TRP A 95 12.22 18.77 1.78
CA TRP A 95 12.06 17.99 0.53
C TRP A 95 10.64 18.02 -0.03
N LEU A 96 9.62 18.12 0.82
CA LEU A 96 8.22 18.29 0.40
C LEU A 96 7.91 19.68 -0.16
N ALA A 97 8.77 20.68 0.11
CA ALA A 97 8.52 22.06 -0.33
C ALA A 97 8.47 22.18 -1.87
N ALA A 98 9.24 21.37 -2.55
CA ALA A 98 9.23 21.33 -4.02
C ALA A 98 7.88 20.83 -4.57
N LEU A 99 7.27 19.81 -3.94
CA LEU A 99 5.94 19.32 -4.30
C LEU A 99 4.85 20.33 -4.00
N VAL A 100 4.89 20.96 -2.82
CA VAL A 100 3.94 22.02 -2.45
C VAL A 100 4.07 23.23 -3.37
N GLY A 101 5.29 23.53 -3.82
CA GLY A 101 5.58 24.64 -4.73
C GLY A 101 5.10 24.45 -6.18
N MET A 102 4.61 23.28 -6.55
CA MET A 102 4.07 23.03 -7.90
C MET A 102 2.74 23.75 -8.14
N GLY A 103 2.09 24.27 -7.09
CA GLY A 103 0.90 25.12 -7.21
C GLY A 103 -0.42 24.39 -7.11
N ASP A 104 -1.45 24.98 -7.72
CA ASP A 104 -2.83 24.51 -7.61
C ASP A 104 -3.02 23.11 -8.22
N GLY A 105 -3.84 22.30 -7.53
CA GLY A 105 -4.18 20.96 -7.97
C GLY A 105 -3.26 19.87 -7.41
N ILE A 106 -2.36 20.20 -6.48
CA ILE A 106 -1.54 19.23 -5.77
C ILE A 106 -1.78 19.37 -4.27
N SER A 107 -2.24 18.29 -3.66
CA SER A 107 -2.47 18.19 -2.23
C SER A 107 -1.56 17.13 -1.62
N LEU A 108 -0.97 17.45 -0.47
CA LEU A 108 -0.10 16.53 0.26
C LEU A 108 -0.72 16.16 1.60
N SER A 109 -0.77 14.87 1.88
CA SER A 109 -1.16 14.35 3.19
C SER A 109 -0.04 13.47 3.73
N THR A 110 0.53 13.87 4.85
CA THR A 110 1.58 13.11 5.52
C THR A 110 1.08 12.59 6.87
N THR A 111 1.10 11.27 7.03
CA THR A 111 0.75 10.62 8.28
C THR A 111 2.00 10.11 8.97
N LEU A 112 2.20 10.51 10.21
CA LEU A 112 3.31 10.08 11.06
C LEU A 112 2.77 9.16 12.17
N LEU A 113 3.22 7.91 12.20
CA LEU A 113 2.86 6.93 13.21
C LEU A 113 4.05 6.66 14.11
N ARG A 114 3.96 7.09 15.38
CA ARG A 114 4.99 6.81 16.38
C ARG A 114 5.09 5.31 16.64
N ARG A 115 6.29 4.78 16.64
CA ARG A 115 6.57 3.38 16.93
C ARG A 115 7.28 3.22 18.26
N PRO A 116 6.87 2.24 19.09
CA PRO A 116 7.54 1.98 20.36
C PRO A 116 9.00 1.60 20.13
N ARG A 117 9.88 2.24 20.89
CA ARG A 117 11.35 2.07 20.82
C ARG A 117 11.78 0.62 20.98
N GLU A 118 11.16 -0.08 21.93
CA GLU A 118 11.46 -1.47 22.26
C GLU A 118 11.23 -2.43 21.07
N LYS A 119 10.31 -2.05 20.16
CA LYS A 119 10.02 -2.83 18.96
C LYS A 119 10.93 -2.47 17.78
N ILE A 120 11.40 -1.25 17.72
CA ILE A 120 12.19 -0.73 16.59
C ILE A 120 13.69 -1.03 16.76
N LEU A 121 14.26 -0.81 17.94
CA LEU A 121 15.69 -1.03 18.16
C LEU A 121 16.19 -2.43 17.77
N PRO A 122 15.48 -3.53 18.13
CA PRO A 122 15.90 -4.87 17.69
C PRO A 122 15.80 -5.05 16.18
N LYS A 123 14.77 -4.48 15.53
CA LYS A 123 14.60 -4.59 14.08
C LYS A 123 15.72 -3.87 13.33
N VAL A 124 16.05 -2.63 13.74
CA VAL A 124 17.13 -1.84 13.16
C VAL A 124 18.47 -2.53 13.38
N ALA A 125 18.72 -3.06 14.59
CA ALA A 125 19.94 -3.80 14.90
C ALA A 125 20.09 -5.04 14.01
N ASN A 126 19.03 -5.85 13.88
CA ASN A 126 19.04 -7.05 13.04
C ASN A 126 19.24 -6.69 11.57
N SER A 127 18.54 -5.67 11.05
CA SER A 127 18.70 -5.20 9.66
C SER A 127 20.15 -4.74 9.40
N THR A 128 20.75 -4.00 10.33
CA THR A 128 22.14 -3.55 10.23
C THR A 128 23.14 -4.72 10.23
N ILE A 129 22.91 -5.73 11.07
CA ILE A 129 23.74 -6.95 11.12
C ILE A 129 23.61 -7.72 9.81
N TRP A 130 22.38 -7.88 9.29
CA TRP A 130 22.09 -8.53 8.01
C TRP A 130 22.80 -7.84 6.83
N SER A 131 22.67 -6.51 6.73
CA SER A 131 23.36 -5.74 5.69
C SER A 131 24.87 -5.88 5.78
N ARG A 132 25.41 -5.90 7.00
CA ARG A 132 26.86 -6.09 7.24
C ARG A 132 27.34 -7.50 6.90
N SER A 133 26.52 -8.53 7.16
CA SER A 133 26.83 -9.91 6.78
C SER A 133 26.84 -10.07 5.26
N ARG A 134 25.77 -9.60 4.58
CA ARG A 134 25.71 -9.63 3.11
C ARG A 134 26.86 -8.89 2.43
N MET A 135 27.28 -7.77 2.99
CA MET A 135 28.41 -7.00 2.46
C MET A 135 29.76 -7.79 2.46
N ARG A 136 29.86 -8.84 3.30
CA ARG A 136 31.04 -9.73 3.31
C ARG A 136 30.97 -10.85 2.27
N ASP A 137 29.73 -11.24 1.90
CA ASP A 137 29.46 -12.39 1.04
C ASP A 137 29.22 -12.01 -0.43
N VAL A 138 29.08 -10.71 -0.74
CA VAL A 138 28.82 -10.23 -2.10
C VAL A 138 30.14 -10.02 -2.82
N ASP A 139 30.40 -10.91 -3.79
CA ASP A 139 31.35 -10.70 -4.87
C ASP A 139 30.76 -9.65 -5.84
N ASP A 140 31.07 -8.41 -5.56
CA ASP A 140 31.32 -7.30 -6.46
C ASP A 140 30.27 -6.91 -7.52
N THR A 141 29.14 -6.32 -7.06
CA THR A 141 28.56 -5.22 -7.84
C THR A 141 28.62 -3.94 -6.99
N ARG A 142 29.36 -2.96 -7.48
CA ARG A 142 29.65 -1.69 -6.78
C ARG A 142 28.36 -0.99 -6.27
N ALA A 143 27.28 -1.08 -7.02
CA ALA A 143 25.98 -0.50 -6.65
C ALA A 143 25.37 -1.15 -5.40
N ASP A 144 25.42 -2.49 -5.30
CA ASP A 144 24.89 -3.21 -4.14
C ASP A 144 25.73 -2.92 -2.89
N TYR A 145 27.04 -2.75 -3.05
CA TYR A 145 27.94 -2.41 -1.95
C TYR A 145 27.66 -1.01 -1.39
N GLU A 146 27.45 0.00 -2.24
CA GLU A 146 27.10 1.36 -1.84
C GLU A 146 25.75 1.42 -1.14
N GLN A 147 24.76 0.68 -1.65
CA GLN A 147 23.42 0.59 -1.05
C GLN A 147 23.46 -0.06 0.33
N MET A 148 24.22 -1.15 0.50
CA MET A 148 24.38 -1.80 1.79
C MET A 148 25.15 -0.91 2.78
N GLY A 149 26.17 -0.18 2.32
CA GLY A 149 26.91 0.79 3.11
C GLY A 149 25.99 1.89 3.65
N SER A 150 25.14 2.45 2.79
CA SER A 150 24.13 3.46 3.17
C SER A 150 23.12 2.92 4.19
N ALA A 151 22.65 1.68 4.01
CA ALA A 151 21.73 1.03 4.94
C ALA A 151 22.36 0.79 6.32
N ILE A 152 23.63 0.38 6.36
CA ILE A 152 24.39 0.20 7.60
C ILE A 152 24.53 1.54 8.33
N TYR A 153 24.91 2.59 7.60
CA TYR A 153 25.08 3.93 8.17
C TYR A 153 23.76 4.45 8.73
N ALA A 154 22.68 4.38 7.97
CA ALA A 154 21.34 4.80 8.40
C ALA A 154 20.89 4.03 9.66
N GLY A 155 21.10 2.71 9.70
CA GLY A 155 20.75 1.90 10.86
C GLY A 155 21.56 2.25 12.11
N GLN A 156 22.85 2.55 11.96
CA GLN A 156 23.69 3.01 13.06
C GLN A 156 23.27 4.40 13.56
N TYR A 157 22.99 5.31 12.65
CA TYR A 157 22.50 6.66 12.96
C TYR A 157 21.19 6.60 13.76
N ILE A 158 20.19 5.87 13.27
CA ILE A 158 18.90 5.71 13.98
C ILE A 158 19.14 5.15 15.38
N LYS A 159 19.95 4.12 15.52
CA LYS A 159 20.26 3.51 16.82
C LYS A 159 20.93 4.49 17.76
N GLN A 160 21.86 5.30 17.25
CA GLN A 160 22.58 6.31 18.04
C GLN A 160 21.60 7.40 18.50
N GLN A 161 20.80 7.96 17.59
CA GLN A 161 19.83 9.02 17.93
C GLN A 161 18.80 8.56 18.96
N MET A 162 18.26 7.35 18.77
CA MET A 162 17.34 6.78 19.73
C MET A 162 17.99 6.55 21.12
N ASN A 163 19.26 6.18 21.20
CA ASN A 163 19.93 5.84 22.47
C ASN A 163 20.52 7.06 23.19
N THR A 164 21.09 8.01 22.45
CA THR A 164 21.80 9.17 23.03
C THR A 164 20.96 10.43 23.05
N ALA A 165 20.22 10.70 21.97
CA ALA A 165 19.41 11.90 21.85
C ALA A 165 17.95 11.72 22.31
N ASN A 166 17.58 10.51 22.71
CA ASN A 166 16.20 10.15 23.12
C ASN A 166 15.15 10.48 22.05
N GLU A 167 15.53 10.38 20.76
CA GLU A 167 14.60 10.60 19.65
C GLU A 167 13.62 9.44 19.48
N ASP A 168 12.43 9.77 19.01
CA ASP A 168 11.39 8.80 18.68
C ASP A 168 11.48 8.37 17.22
N TYR A 169 11.01 7.17 16.95
CA TYR A 169 10.90 6.63 15.59
C TYR A 169 9.46 6.76 15.10
N TYR A 170 9.32 7.22 13.86
CA TYR A 170 8.03 7.36 13.20
C TYR A 170 8.05 6.64 11.85
N ASP A 171 6.98 5.87 11.58
CA ASP A 171 6.67 5.50 10.22
C ASP A 171 6.00 6.69 9.55
N MET A 172 6.48 7.05 8.38
CA MET A 172 5.94 8.15 7.59
C MET A 172 5.27 7.62 6.32
N TYR A 173 4.06 8.08 6.09
CA TYR A 173 3.29 7.78 4.89
C TYR A 173 2.93 9.10 4.22
N THR A 174 3.33 9.27 2.97
CA THR A 174 3.01 10.47 2.20
C THR A 174 2.11 10.08 1.04
N LEU A 175 0.92 10.67 1.02
CA LEU A 175 -0.05 10.59 -0.05
C LEU A 175 -0.03 11.91 -0.81
N ILE A 176 0.02 11.84 -2.12
CA ILE A 176 -0.02 12.98 -3.03
C ILE A 176 -1.29 12.84 -3.85
N GLU A 177 -2.18 13.81 -3.76
CA GLU A 177 -3.34 13.94 -4.62
C GLU A 177 -3.02 14.95 -5.72
N VAL A 178 -3.29 14.56 -6.96
CA VAL A 178 -3.15 15.39 -8.14
C VAL A 178 -4.54 15.58 -8.75
N THR A 179 -4.95 16.83 -8.93
CA THR A 179 -6.24 17.16 -9.53
C THR A 179 -6.08 17.96 -10.80
N ALA A 180 -7.00 17.76 -11.75
CA ALA A 180 -7.01 18.48 -13.02
C ALA A 180 -8.42 18.62 -13.59
N ALA A 181 -8.62 19.61 -14.45
CA ALA A 181 -9.90 19.84 -15.13
C ALA A 181 -10.16 18.85 -16.29
N ASN A 182 -9.14 18.18 -16.79
CA ASN A 182 -9.24 17.19 -17.85
C ASN A 182 -8.14 16.14 -17.72
N GLU A 183 -8.31 15.02 -18.42
CA GLU A 183 -7.39 13.87 -18.38
C GLU A 183 -5.97 14.22 -18.88
N GLU A 184 -5.84 14.97 -19.95
CA GLU A 184 -4.55 15.33 -20.54
C GLU A 184 -3.70 16.16 -19.55
N LEU A 185 -4.33 17.13 -18.90
CA LEU A 185 -3.68 17.95 -17.87
C LEU A 185 -3.32 17.10 -16.64
N LEU A 186 -4.17 16.13 -16.28
CA LEU A 186 -3.89 15.21 -15.17
C LEU A 186 -2.61 14.41 -15.45
N HIS A 187 -2.51 13.78 -16.62
CA HIS A 187 -1.33 13.02 -17.00
C HIS A 187 -0.05 13.86 -17.06
N THR A 188 -0.15 15.10 -17.56
CA THR A 188 0.98 16.03 -17.58
C THR A 188 1.46 16.33 -16.15
N ARG A 189 0.55 16.65 -15.24
CA ARG A 189 0.89 16.91 -13.83
C ARG A 189 1.43 15.69 -13.12
N LEU A 190 0.88 14.51 -13.38
CA LEU A 190 1.39 13.25 -12.82
C LEU A 190 2.85 13.01 -13.21
N ALA A 191 3.17 13.17 -14.50
CA ALA A 191 4.54 13.02 -14.99
C ALA A 191 5.51 14.02 -14.34
N GLU A 192 5.06 15.25 -14.09
CA GLU A 192 5.87 16.26 -13.40
C GLU A 192 6.11 15.88 -11.93
N VAL A 193 5.07 15.41 -11.21
CA VAL A 193 5.20 14.94 -9.82
C VAL A 193 6.14 13.74 -9.73
N GLU A 194 5.96 12.74 -10.61
CA GLU A 194 6.84 11.57 -10.67
C GLU A 194 8.30 11.94 -10.92
N ARG A 195 8.55 12.84 -11.87
CA ARG A 195 9.89 13.33 -12.16
C ARG A 195 10.52 14.04 -10.97
N LEU A 196 9.72 14.81 -10.22
CA LEU A 196 10.20 15.53 -9.05
C LEU A 196 10.49 14.56 -7.88
N CYS A 197 9.68 13.52 -7.72
CA CYS A 197 9.91 12.49 -6.70
C CYS A 197 11.12 11.60 -7.02
N ALA A 198 11.50 11.47 -8.29
CA ALA A 198 12.64 10.66 -8.73
C ALA A 198 13.97 11.42 -8.69
N SER A 199 13.98 12.74 -8.47
CA SER A 199 15.19 13.58 -8.41
C SER A 199 15.77 13.65 -7.00
#